data_d364044268f729168647e6b6deeb20dd
#
_entry.id   d364044268f729168647e6b6deeb20dd
#
_cell.length_a   1.000
_cell.length_b   1.000
_cell.length_c   1.000
_cell.angle_alpha   90.00
_cell.angle_beta   90.00
_cell.angle_gamma   90.00
#
_symmetry.space_group_name_H-M   'P 1'
#
loop_
_entity.id
_entity.type
_entity.pdbx_description
1 polymer ?
#
loop_
_entity_poly.entity_id
_entity_poly.type
_entity_poly.pdbx_seq_one_letter_code
_entity_poly.pdbx_strand_id
1 'polypeptide(L)'
;MNWLDVLRWRSEPLAEYGRQAEKHSRELQEAAERLVARLNSLTGRGQTVTAVRRALTQRISVIEEQVNYLISVSEIASAGVDGIDDIRADIADIQETLASQPIHIDTRGVVSLVSSLLESARDLPTHYLEMVRSVAERVARVLAKAIALEAKLAGMIAALGLGAYDNHVNYSASGPSRPSLPPAGASEQEVASWWANQSDANKQWLIENYPEKIGNLNGVDGTSRDKANRIVLDQKLKDLPGQISQLDEEIAGASSPSVREALRQKKAKLQHELDELEVVKTTLDRTFVDPKTGGKGDGVPRQLLGLDSSERNLKAIVAQGNVDTADHVGVVVPGLHTNVEKTLDAYDNRASDMMKNAEFQAKPGESVAMVSYLGYDAPQKELEAATTVYADKGAVGLAGFLNGMDASREHGAGDAHMTVFGHSYGSTTSGKAAALVNEGVVDDIVLAGSPGAGVQKTSDYHVPQGHAWVSAAPYAYDLVQGLGTDVNFGRNPDTMPGFHHLSGDVGPAPKAYDPVGLHMAYFDKGTQAQREIAGVIAGVGRS
;
A
#
# COMPACT_ATOMS: atom_id res chain seq x y z
N MET A 1 0.74 5.04 32.04
CA MET A 1 0.65 6.53 32.12
C MET A 1 -0.07 6.92 33.39
N ASN A 2 0.40 7.91 34.13
CA ASN A 2 -0.24 8.39 35.36
C ASN A 2 -0.69 9.86 35.19
N TRP A 3 -1.50 10.36 36.15
CA TRP A 3 -2.06 11.71 36.09
C TRP A 3 -0.98 12.81 36.08
N LEU A 4 0.08 12.64 36.87
CA LEU A 4 1.17 13.61 36.94
C LEU A 4 1.95 13.71 35.61
N ASP A 5 2.08 12.61 34.90
CA ASP A 5 2.74 12.60 33.60
C ASP A 5 1.95 13.44 32.58
N VAL A 6 0.63 13.25 32.53
CA VAL A 6 -0.26 13.97 31.60
C VAL A 6 -0.32 15.47 31.91
N LEU A 7 -0.28 15.86 33.21
CA LEU A 7 -0.23 17.27 33.62
C LEU A 7 1.00 18.02 33.10
N ARG A 8 2.08 17.31 32.79
CA ARG A 8 3.34 17.89 32.29
C ARG A 8 3.40 18.04 30.79
N TRP A 9 2.44 17.51 30.06
CA TRP A 9 2.43 17.60 28.62
C TRP A 9 2.32 19.04 28.13
N ARG A 10 3.07 19.35 27.06
CA ARG A 10 3.13 20.65 26.41
C ARG A 10 3.07 20.46 24.90
N SER A 11 2.25 21.24 24.23
CA SER A 11 2.09 21.19 22.76
C SER A 11 3.11 22.08 22.04
N GLU A 12 3.65 23.12 22.70
CA GLU A 12 4.51 24.12 22.07
C GLU A 12 5.77 23.54 21.40
N PRO A 13 6.52 22.57 22.01
CA PRO A 13 7.67 21.97 21.34
C PRO A 13 7.31 21.19 20.07
N LEU A 14 6.17 20.49 20.08
CA LEU A 14 5.67 19.79 18.89
C LEU A 14 5.23 20.77 17.81
N ALA A 15 4.55 21.85 18.18
CA ALA A 15 4.15 22.90 17.26
C ALA A 15 5.36 23.54 16.56
N GLU A 16 6.44 23.80 17.31
CA GLU A 16 7.67 24.33 16.73
C GLU A 16 8.33 23.34 15.77
N TYR A 17 8.40 22.07 16.16
CA TYR A 17 8.96 21.02 15.32
C TYR A 17 8.16 20.83 14.02
N GLY A 18 6.83 20.85 14.09
CA GLY A 18 5.96 20.81 12.94
C GLY A 18 6.16 21.98 11.98
N ARG A 19 6.27 23.21 12.50
CA ARG A 19 6.57 24.41 11.68
C ARG A 19 7.93 24.32 10.99
N GLN A 20 8.94 23.79 11.66
CA GLN A 20 10.26 23.60 11.05
C GLN A 20 10.23 22.55 9.94
N ALA A 21 9.54 21.44 10.15
CA ALA A 21 9.36 20.40 9.14
C ALA A 21 8.62 20.96 7.90
N GLU A 22 7.55 21.70 8.11
CA GLU A 22 6.80 22.35 7.02
C GLU A 22 7.65 23.40 6.25
N LYS A 23 8.46 24.17 6.95
CA LYS A 23 9.37 25.12 6.32
C LYS A 23 10.41 24.41 5.44
N HIS A 24 11.05 23.37 5.97
CA HIS A 24 12.05 22.60 5.24
C HIS A 24 11.42 21.85 4.04
N SER A 25 10.19 21.34 4.17
CA SER A 25 9.51 20.69 3.05
C SER A 25 9.28 21.68 1.89
N ARG A 26 8.87 22.91 2.18
CA ARG A 26 8.72 23.98 1.16
C ARG A 26 10.05 24.33 0.50
N GLU A 27 11.13 24.48 1.27
CA GLU A 27 12.47 24.79 0.74
C GLU A 27 12.96 23.69 -0.21
N LEU A 28 12.72 22.42 0.14
CA LEU A 28 13.06 21.27 -0.71
C LEU A 28 12.17 21.21 -1.96
N GLN A 29 10.88 21.47 -1.84
CA GLN A 29 9.95 21.51 -2.97
C GLN A 29 10.38 22.57 -3.99
N GLU A 30 10.72 23.78 -3.56
CA GLU A 30 11.27 24.82 -4.45
C GLU A 30 12.60 24.38 -5.11
N ALA A 31 13.42 23.59 -4.39
CA ALA A 31 14.64 23.04 -4.97
C ALA A 31 14.34 21.99 -6.04
N ALA A 32 13.37 21.11 -5.81
CA ALA A 32 12.90 20.14 -6.80
C ALA A 32 12.38 20.85 -8.07
N GLU A 33 11.52 21.85 -7.91
CA GLU A 33 11.00 22.64 -9.03
C GLU A 33 12.11 23.29 -9.87
N ARG A 34 13.15 23.82 -9.21
CA ARG A 34 14.34 24.37 -9.92
C ARG A 34 15.09 23.29 -10.69
N LEU A 35 15.21 22.07 -10.16
CA LEU A 35 15.84 20.95 -10.85
C LEU A 35 14.99 20.46 -12.02
N VAL A 36 13.67 20.38 -11.87
CA VAL A 36 12.72 20.07 -12.96
C VAL A 36 12.84 21.09 -14.08
N ALA A 37 12.87 22.37 -13.76
CA ALA A 37 13.06 23.42 -14.77
C ALA A 37 14.39 23.28 -15.52
N ARG A 38 15.47 22.89 -14.81
CA ARG A 38 16.77 22.58 -15.42
C ARG A 38 16.73 21.34 -16.30
N LEU A 39 16.07 20.27 -15.82
CA LEU A 39 15.88 19.03 -16.58
C LEU A 39 15.15 19.31 -17.90
N ASN A 40 14.07 20.10 -17.85
CA ASN A 40 13.28 20.49 -19.03
C ASN A 40 14.04 21.41 -20.00
N SER A 41 15.01 22.18 -19.51
CA SER A 41 15.86 23.04 -20.35
C SER A 41 17.03 22.33 -21.02
N LEU A 42 17.32 21.08 -20.65
CA LEU A 42 18.39 20.28 -21.25
C LEU A 42 18.03 19.92 -22.70
N THR A 43 18.75 20.50 -23.66
CA THR A 43 18.66 20.19 -25.08
C THR A 43 19.88 19.36 -25.52
N GLY A 44 19.68 18.45 -26.48
CA GLY A 44 20.75 17.63 -27.04
C GLY A 44 20.46 16.12 -26.94
N ARG A 45 21.23 15.34 -27.66
CA ARG A 45 21.16 13.86 -27.71
C ARG A 45 22.58 13.31 -27.50
N GLY A 46 22.67 12.15 -26.82
CA GLY A 46 23.94 11.44 -26.57
C GLY A 46 24.06 10.94 -25.14
N GLN A 47 24.95 9.99 -24.90
CA GLN A 47 25.15 9.30 -23.61
C GLN A 47 25.35 10.25 -22.42
N THR A 48 26.12 11.33 -22.61
CA THR A 48 26.36 12.32 -21.55
C THR A 48 25.06 13.05 -21.14
N VAL A 49 24.23 13.45 -22.11
CA VAL A 49 22.96 14.15 -21.83
C VAL A 49 21.98 13.19 -21.14
N THR A 50 21.94 11.94 -21.59
CA THR A 50 21.12 10.87 -20.96
C THR A 50 21.57 10.62 -19.52
N ALA A 51 22.87 10.52 -19.26
CA ALA A 51 23.40 10.35 -17.90
C ALA A 51 23.07 11.55 -16.99
N VAL A 52 23.18 12.78 -17.49
CA VAL A 52 22.80 13.98 -16.72
C VAL A 52 21.30 14.02 -16.44
N ARG A 53 20.46 13.66 -17.42
CA ARG A 53 19.00 13.57 -17.21
C ARG A 53 18.68 12.55 -16.13
N ARG A 54 19.25 11.35 -16.22
CA ARG A 54 19.05 10.29 -15.22
C ARG A 54 19.45 10.75 -13.81
N ALA A 55 20.64 11.35 -13.67
CA ALA A 55 21.11 11.86 -12.38
C ALA A 55 20.20 12.97 -11.80
N LEU A 56 19.68 13.86 -12.65
CA LEU A 56 18.73 14.89 -12.21
C LEU A 56 17.38 14.30 -11.79
N THR A 57 16.85 13.35 -12.57
CA THR A 57 15.60 12.67 -12.22
C THR A 57 15.71 11.93 -10.88
N GLN A 58 16.80 11.17 -10.68
CA GLN A 58 17.05 10.52 -9.40
C GLN A 58 17.16 11.52 -8.24
N ARG A 59 17.83 12.67 -8.47
CA ARG A 59 17.94 13.71 -7.44
C ARG A 59 16.58 14.32 -7.09
N ILE A 60 15.74 14.56 -8.09
CA ILE A 60 14.37 15.06 -7.90
C ILE A 60 13.57 14.06 -7.07
N SER A 61 13.59 12.78 -7.43
CA SER A 61 12.88 11.72 -6.68
C SER A 61 13.29 11.68 -5.20
N VAL A 62 14.59 11.70 -4.91
CA VAL A 62 15.09 11.73 -3.51
C VAL A 62 14.61 12.98 -2.75
N ILE A 63 14.56 14.13 -3.42
CA ILE A 63 14.07 15.36 -2.78
C ILE A 63 12.55 15.26 -2.53
N GLU A 64 11.79 14.72 -3.46
CA GLU A 64 10.34 14.51 -3.32
C GLU A 64 10.02 13.56 -2.16
N GLU A 65 10.78 12.48 -2.00
CA GLU A 65 10.67 11.58 -0.84
C GLU A 65 10.95 12.32 0.49
N GLN A 66 11.98 13.16 0.53
CA GLN A 66 12.27 13.98 1.70
C GLN A 66 11.18 15.01 1.99
N VAL A 67 10.58 15.59 0.96
CA VAL A 67 9.42 16.49 1.08
C VAL A 67 8.24 15.74 1.72
N ASN A 68 7.89 14.57 1.18
CA ASN A 68 6.80 13.75 1.69
C ASN A 68 7.05 13.32 3.15
N TYR A 69 8.28 12.92 3.47
CA TYR A 69 8.69 12.61 4.84
C TYR A 69 8.47 13.80 5.79
N LEU A 70 8.92 15.00 5.41
CA LEU A 70 8.77 16.19 6.25
C LEU A 70 7.30 16.62 6.38
N ILE A 71 6.49 16.44 5.34
CA ILE A 71 5.04 16.65 5.39
C ILE A 71 4.42 15.71 6.44
N SER A 72 4.73 14.42 6.38
CA SER A 72 4.21 13.45 7.34
C SER A 72 4.68 13.74 8.78
N VAL A 73 5.92 14.20 8.97
CA VAL A 73 6.41 14.67 10.27
C VAL A 73 5.61 15.87 10.78
N SER A 74 5.29 16.83 9.91
CA SER A 74 4.45 17.98 10.26
C SER A 74 3.03 17.57 10.63
N GLU A 75 2.44 16.61 9.92
CA GLU A 75 1.12 16.05 10.22
C GLU A 75 1.08 15.33 11.58
N ILE A 76 2.12 14.55 11.90
CA ILE A 76 2.26 13.89 13.22
C ILE A 76 2.37 14.95 14.33
N ALA A 77 3.18 15.95 14.12
CA ALA A 77 3.34 17.05 15.08
C ALA A 77 2.01 17.80 15.29
N SER A 78 1.27 18.09 14.21
CA SER A 78 -0.06 18.72 14.30
C SER A 78 -1.05 17.85 15.06
N ALA A 79 -1.13 16.55 14.74
CA ALA A 79 -2.00 15.63 15.46
C ALA A 79 -1.66 15.53 16.97
N GLY A 80 -0.36 15.65 17.29
CA GLY A 80 0.12 15.69 18.66
C GLY A 80 -0.30 17.00 19.37
N VAL A 81 -0.15 18.14 18.72
CA VAL A 81 -0.60 19.45 19.23
C VAL A 81 -2.09 19.43 19.54
N ASP A 82 -2.91 19.06 18.55
CA ASP A 82 -4.37 19.04 18.69
C ASP A 82 -4.80 18.12 19.83
N GLY A 83 -4.20 16.92 19.91
CA GLY A 83 -4.53 15.97 20.97
C GLY A 83 -4.09 16.41 22.36
N ILE A 84 -2.93 17.05 22.50
CA ILE A 84 -2.45 17.59 23.78
C ILE A 84 -3.33 18.77 24.21
N ASP A 85 -3.68 19.66 23.30
CA ASP A 85 -4.51 20.83 23.59
C ASP A 85 -5.93 20.43 24.01
N ASP A 86 -6.54 19.41 23.37
CA ASP A 86 -7.82 18.84 23.77
C ASP A 86 -7.75 18.23 25.20
N ILE A 87 -6.70 17.49 25.51
CA ILE A 87 -6.46 16.93 26.84
C ILE A 87 -6.26 18.04 27.87
N ARG A 88 -5.53 19.08 27.54
CA ARG A 88 -5.29 20.22 28.43
C ARG A 88 -6.55 21.03 28.70
N ALA A 89 -7.45 21.15 27.72
CA ALA A 89 -8.77 21.77 27.91
C ALA A 89 -9.60 20.96 28.92
N ASP A 90 -9.63 19.64 28.80
CA ASP A 90 -10.31 18.77 29.77
C ASP A 90 -9.70 18.87 31.18
N ILE A 91 -8.37 18.97 31.27
CA ILE A 91 -7.65 19.17 32.56
C ILE A 91 -8.02 20.52 33.17
N ALA A 92 -8.06 21.59 32.39
CA ALA A 92 -8.42 22.92 32.87
C ALA A 92 -9.84 22.95 33.45
N ASP A 93 -10.79 22.29 32.78
CA ASP A 93 -12.18 22.16 33.24
C ASP A 93 -12.28 21.33 34.54
N ILE A 94 -11.45 20.29 34.71
CA ILE A 94 -11.33 19.56 35.98
C ILE A 94 -10.73 20.48 37.08
N GLN A 95 -9.67 21.22 36.78
CA GLN A 95 -9.02 22.12 37.72
C GLN A 95 -9.95 23.25 38.19
N GLU A 96 -10.75 23.81 37.29
CA GLU A 96 -11.78 24.80 37.64
C GLU A 96 -12.80 24.22 38.63
N THR A 97 -13.25 22.99 38.38
CA THR A 97 -14.15 22.27 39.30
C THR A 97 -13.50 22.06 40.66
N LEU A 98 -12.21 21.69 40.72
CA LEU A 98 -11.47 21.46 41.97
C LEU A 98 -11.23 22.74 42.78
N ALA A 99 -11.09 23.89 42.12
CA ALA A 99 -10.85 25.17 42.77
C ALA A 99 -11.97 25.58 43.76
N SER A 100 -13.18 25.11 43.55
CA SER A 100 -14.37 25.42 44.35
C SER A 100 -14.86 24.25 45.21
N GLN A 101 -14.22 23.09 45.15
CA GLN A 101 -14.72 21.85 45.74
C GLN A 101 -13.66 21.18 46.63
N PRO A 102 -14.05 20.53 47.74
CA PRO A 102 -13.13 19.87 48.65
C PRO A 102 -12.68 18.49 48.14
N ILE A 103 -12.16 18.45 46.93
CA ILE A 103 -11.71 17.24 46.23
C ILE A 103 -10.22 17.34 45.92
N HIS A 104 -9.52 16.23 46.06
CA HIS A 104 -8.11 16.07 45.72
C HIS A 104 -7.91 14.96 44.72
N ILE A 105 -6.98 15.13 43.78
CA ILE A 105 -6.52 14.11 42.84
C ILE A 105 -5.05 13.81 43.17
N ASP A 106 -4.73 12.54 43.44
CA ASP A 106 -3.36 12.11 43.68
C ASP A 106 -2.56 12.00 42.37
N THR A 107 -1.28 11.75 42.46
CA THR A 107 -0.37 11.62 41.29
C THR A 107 -0.74 10.49 40.34
N ARG A 108 -1.51 9.51 40.80
CA ARG A 108 -1.99 8.37 39.99
C ARG A 108 -3.33 8.64 39.34
N GLY A 109 -4.03 9.73 39.71
CA GLY A 109 -5.36 10.08 39.24
C GLY A 109 -6.48 9.58 40.15
N VAL A 110 -6.17 9.14 41.36
CA VAL A 110 -7.21 8.75 42.34
C VAL A 110 -7.85 9.99 42.92
N VAL A 111 -9.16 10.08 42.81
CA VAL A 111 -9.96 11.21 43.29
C VAL A 111 -10.51 10.90 44.68
N SER A 112 -10.32 11.81 45.63
CA SER A 112 -10.78 11.67 47.01
C SER A 112 -11.23 13.01 47.57
N LEU A 113 -12.01 12.98 48.64
CA LEU A 113 -12.30 14.17 49.42
C LEU A 113 -11.08 14.56 50.26
N VAL A 114 -10.93 15.87 50.53
CA VAL A 114 -9.85 16.35 51.42
C VAL A 114 -10.07 15.81 52.84
N SER A 115 -8.96 15.39 53.48
CA SER A 115 -8.96 14.68 54.76
C SER A 115 -9.71 15.44 55.87
N SER A 116 -9.67 16.79 55.88
CA SER A 116 -10.37 17.63 56.86
C SER A 116 -11.91 17.46 56.85
N LEU A 117 -12.49 17.06 55.73
CA LEU A 117 -13.93 16.79 55.62
C LEU A 117 -14.28 15.36 56.09
N LEU A 118 -13.39 14.40 55.85
CA LEU A 118 -13.56 13.02 56.29
C LEU A 118 -13.51 12.87 57.81
N GLU A 119 -12.71 13.72 58.48
CA GLU A 119 -12.57 13.71 59.94
C GLU A 119 -13.72 14.40 60.67
N SER A 120 -14.45 15.31 60.00
CA SER A 120 -15.52 16.13 60.63
C SER A 120 -16.92 15.66 60.40
N ALA A 121 -17.18 14.70 59.54
CA ALA A 121 -18.52 14.27 59.15
C ALA A 121 -18.82 12.82 59.57
N ARG A 122 -19.82 12.65 60.50
CA ARG A 122 -20.38 11.32 60.83
C ARG A 122 -21.20 10.73 59.68
N ASP A 123 -21.81 11.56 58.82
CA ASP A 123 -22.54 11.18 57.61
C ASP A 123 -22.18 12.16 56.49
N LEU A 124 -21.50 11.67 55.44
CA LEU A 124 -21.20 12.48 54.24
C LEU A 124 -22.47 12.61 53.38
N PRO A 125 -22.87 13.87 53.04
CA PRO A 125 -23.99 14.07 52.11
C PRO A 125 -23.74 13.38 50.75
N THR A 126 -24.75 12.74 50.21
CA THR A 126 -24.68 11.94 48.94
C THR A 126 -24.11 12.75 47.76
N HIS A 127 -24.32 14.08 47.74
CA HIS A 127 -23.80 14.94 46.68
C HIS A 127 -22.25 14.97 46.60
N TYR A 128 -21.54 14.78 47.72
CA TYR A 128 -20.06 14.71 47.73
C TYR A 128 -19.59 13.41 47.05
N LEU A 129 -20.28 12.30 47.27
CA LEU A 129 -19.95 11.03 46.62
C LEU A 129 -20.21 11.08 45.12
N GLU A 130 -21.30 11.70 44.71
CA GLU A 130 -21.62 11.92 43.29
C GLU A 130 -20.59 12.84 42.62
N MET A 131 -20.12 13.85 43.32
CA MET A 131 -19.13 14.78 42.83
C MET A 131 -17.76 14.09 42.67
N VAL A 132 -17.30 13.32 43.65
CA VAL A 132 -16.06 12.52 43.56
C VAL A 132 -16.15 11.55 42.37
N ARG A 133 -17.29 10.89 42.22
CA ARG A 133 -17.52 9.97 41.08
C ARG A 133 -17.45 10.71 39.75
N SER A 134 -18.13 11.85 39.62
CA SER A 134 -18.11 12.66 38.39
C SER A 134 -16.70 13.11 38.02
N VAL A 135 -15.93 13.61 39.00
CA VAL A 135 -14.52 14.00 38.74
C VAL A 135 -13.66 12.81 38.43
N ALA A 136 -13.84 11.65 39.09
CA ALA A 136 -13.10 10.43 38.81
C ALA A 136 -13.36 9.92 37.38
N GLU A 137 -14.62 9.97 36.91
CA GLU A 137 -14.96 9.62 35.54
C GLU A 137 -14.32 10.56 34.51
N ARG A 138 -14.20 11.86 34.82
CA ARG A 138 -13.52 12.85 33.96
C ARG A 138 -12.01 12.60 33.93
N VAL A 139 -11.37 12.34 35.07
CA VAL A 139 -9.95 11.97 35.15
C VAL A 139 -9.67 10.71 34.34
N ALA A 140 -10.53 9.68 34.47
CA ALA A 140 -10.40 8.44 33.71
C ALA A 140 -10.50 8.69 32.20
N ARG A 141 -11.40 9.58 31.75
CA ARG A 141 -11.49 9.96 30.32
C ARG A 141 -10.23 10.67 29.83
N VAL A 142 -9.67 11.58 30.62
CA VAL A 142 -8.42 12.28 30.28
C VAL A 142 -7.27 11.28 30.12
N LEU A 143 -7.12 10.34 31.07
CA LEU A 143 -6.09 9.29 30.98
C LEU A 143 -6.30 8.37 29.76
N ALA A 144 -7.54 8.02 29.46
CA ALA A 144 -7.87 7.22 28.27
C ALA A 144 -7.53 7.98 26.96
N LYS A 145 -7.87 9.27 26.86
CA LYS A 145 -7.49 10.13 25.74
C LYS A 145 -5.97 10.21 25.57
N ALA A 146 -5.24 10.35 26.67
CA ALA A 146 -3.79 10.44 26.67
C ALA A 146 -3.14 9.14 26.16
N ILE A 147 -3.61 7.99 26.63
CA ILE A 147 -3.15 6.66 26.14
C ILE A 147 -3.48 6.48 24.65
N ALA A 148 -4.67 6.87 24.23
CA ALA A 148 -5.09 6.78 22.84
C ALA A 148 -4.25 7.69 21.92
N LEU A 149 -3.93 8.91 22.36
CA LEU A 149 -3.06 9.84 21.63
C LEU A 149 -1.64 9.28 21.51
N GLU A 150 -1.07 8.75 22.58
CA GLU A 150 0.26 8.13 22.58
C GLU A 150 0.31 6.95 21.58
N ALA A 151 -0.68 6.07 21.61
CA ALA A 151 -0.79 4.95 20.68
C ALA A 151 -0.94 5.42 19.23
N LYS A 152 -1.76 6.45 18.98
CA LYS A 152 -1.94 7.04 17.65
C LYS A 152 -0.63 7.62 17.12
N LEU A 153 0.06 8.44 17.90
CA LEU A 153 1.33 9.05 17.48
C LEU A 153 2.42 7.99 17.27
N ALA A 154 2.51 6.99 18.15
CA ALA A 154 3.43 5.87 17.98
C ALA A 154 3.16 5.09 16.68
N GLY A 155 1.88 4.85 16.34
CA GLY A 155 1.49 4.23 15.07
C GLY A 155 1.89 5.09 13.86
N MET A 156 1.65 6.39 13.91
CA MET A 156 2.05 7.31 12.84
C MET A 156 3.58 7.39 12.67
N ILE A 157 4.34 7.42 13.77
CA ILE A 157 5.81 7.40 13.77
C ILE A 157 6.33 6.06 13.20
N ALA A 158 5.72 4.95 13.58
CA ALA A 158 6.07 3.64 13.05
C ALA A 158 5.82 3.55 11.53
N ALA A 159 4.73 4.16 11.05
CA ALA A 159 4.43 4.24 9.62
C ALA A 159 5.47 5.06 8.82
N LEU A 160 6.19 5.99 9.45
CA LEU A 160 7.33 6.68 8.83
C LEU A 160 8.59 5.81 8.72
N GLY A 161 8.58 4.57 9.15
CA GLY A 161 9.77 3.71 9.19
C GLY A 161 10.80 4.10 10.24
N LEU A 162 10.46 5.01 11.17
CA LEU A 162 11.30 5.43 12.30
C LEU A 162 11.12 4.54 13.54
N GLY A 163 10.72 3.29 13.37
CA GLY A 163 10.68 2.30 14.43
C GLY A 163 12.08 1.93 14.87
N ALA A 164 12.47 2.41 16.08
CA ALA A 164 13.63 2.01 16.86
C ALA A 164 15.02 2.40 16.30
N TYR A 165 15.42 3.66 16.48
CA TYR A 165 16.81 3.94 16.76
C TYR A 165 17.11 3.43 18.18
N ASP A 166 17.47 2.18 18.30
CA ASP A 166 18.01 1.62 19.52
C ASP A 166 19.50 2.02 19.58
N ASN A 167 19.78 3.08 20.35
CA ASN A 167 21.13 3.51 20.70
C ASN A 167 21.73 2.53 21.71
N HIS A 168 22.19 1.38 21.27
CA HIS A 168 23.17 0.58 21.98
C HIS A 168 24.23 0.05 21.02
N VAL A 169 25.22 0.92 20.77
CA VAL A 169 26.54 0.48 20.30
C VAL A 169 27.21 -0.23 21.45
N ASN A 170 27.15 -1.56 21.44
CA ASN A 170 28.08 -2.38 22.21
C ASN A 170 28.95 -3.19 21.26
N TYR A 171 30.15 -2.67 21.04
CA TYR A 171 31.26 -3.45 20.48
C TYR A 171 31.66 -4.52 21.50
N SER A 172 31.44 -5.80 21.17
CA SER A 172 32.32 -6.90 21.61
C SER A 172 31.93 -8.23 20.97
N ALA A 173 32.95 -8.88 20.37
CA ALA A 173 33.17 -10.31 20.18
C ALA A 173 32.46 -11.04 19.05
N SER A 174 33.21 -11.25 17.95
CA SER A 174 33.39 -12.49 17.16
C SER A 174 32.32 -13.58 17.29
N GLY A 175 31.17 -13.34 16.71
CA GLY A 175 30.26 -14.33 16.14
C GLY A 175 30.01 -13.98 14.67
N PRO A 176 29.48 -14.86 13.82
CA PRO A 176 29.15 -14.50 12.45
C PRO A 176 28.23 -13.27 12.48
N SER A 177 28.67 -12.17 11.84
CA SER A 177 27.92 -10.91 11.83
C SER A 177 26.53 -11.17 11.24
N ARG A 178 25.49 -10.90 12.02
CA ARG A 178 24.10 -10.97 11.52
C ARG A 178 23.96 -10.02 10.34
N PRO A 179 23.28 -10.45 9.25
CA PRO A 179 23.10 -9.59 8.08
C PRO A 179 22.26 -8.37 8.46
N SER A 180 22.70 -7.19 8.04
CA SER A 180 21.90 -5.95 8.16
C SER A 180 20.96 -5.81 6.96
N LEU A 181 19.81 -5.16 7.18
CA LEU A 181 18.94 -4.71 6.07
C LEU A 181 19.68 -3.66 5.21
N PRO A 182 19.29 -3.50 3.94
CA PRO A 182 19.87 -2.45 3.11
C PRO A 182 19.55 -1.06 3.69
N PRO A 183 20.32 -0.02 3.35
CA PRO A 183 20.03 1.35 3.78
C PRO A 183 18.60 1.76 3.41
N ALA A 184 17.97 2.56 4.27
CA ALA A 184 16.67 3.16 3.95
C ALA A 184 16.81 4.05 2.70
N GLY A 185 15.89 3.89 1.73
CA GLY A 185 15.94 4.63 0.46
C GLY A 185 16.94 4.06 -0.57
N ALA A 186 17.47 2.84 -0.34
CA ALA A 186 18.19 2.14 -1.39
C ALA A 186 17.29 1.91 -2.61
N SER A 187 17.83 2.14 -3.81
CA SER A 187 17.14 1.84 -5.07
C SER A 187 16.91 0.33 -5.23
N GLU A 188 15.97 -0.04 -6.07
CA GLU A 188 15.66 -1.44 -6.37
C GLU A 188 16.90 -2.20 -6.84
N GLN A 189 17.77 -1.56 -7.62
CA GLN A 189 19.05 -2.11 -8.09
C GLN A 189 20.04 -2.33 -6.95
N GLU A 190 20.13 -1.39 -6.01
CA GLU A 190 20.98 -1.53 -4.83
C GLU A 190 20.48 -2.65 -3.91
N VAL A 191 19.16 -2.75 -3.76
CA VAL A 191 18.54 -3.84 -3.00
C VAL A 191 18.78 -5.19 -3.66
N ALA A 192 18.60 -5.30 -4.98
CA ALA A 192 18.85 -6.54 -5.72
C ALA A 192 20.32 -6.98 -5.61
N SER A 193 21.26 -6.05 -5.77
CA SER A 193 22.68 -6.30 -5.59
C SER A 193 23.02 -6.72 -4.15
N TRP A 194 22.45 -6.02 -3.16
CA TRP A 194 22.62 -6.38 -1.75
C TRP A 194 22.08 -7.79 -1.46
N TRP A 195 20.89 -8.10 -1.98
CA TRP A 195 20.26 -9.42 -1.79
C TRP A 195 21.03 -10.54 -2.46
N ALA A 196 21.48 -10.34 -3.68
CA ALA A 196 22.30 -11.30 -4.42
C ALA A 196 23.61 -11.65 -3.70
N ASN A 197 24.19 -10.67 -3.00
CA ASN A 197 25.43 -10.85 -2.23
C ASN A 197 25.24 -11.53 -0.86
N GLN A 198 23.99 -11.78 -0.43
CA GLN A 198 23.75 -12.54 0.80
C GLN A 198 23.94 -14.04 0.57
N SER A 199 24.57 -14.72 1.53
CA SER A 199 24.60 -16.18 1.55
C SER A 199 23.18 -16.74 1.78
N ASP A 200 22.92 -17.99 1.39
CA ASP A 200 21.63 -18.64 1.60
C ASP A 200 21.24 -18.66 3.09
N ALA A 201 22.20 -18.85 3.98
CA ALA A 201 21.98 -18.79 5.42
C ALA A 201 21.56 -17.38 5.88
N ASN A 202 22.17 -16.32 5.32
CA ASN A 202 21.78 -14.95 5.60
C ASN A 202 20.39 -14.62 5.03
N LYS A 203 20.11 -15.04 3.80
CA LYS A 203 18.78 -14.89 3.18
C LYS A 203 17.70 -15.55 4.03
N GLN A 204 17.92 -16.79 4.45
CA GLN A 204 16.99 -17.52 5.31
C GLN A 204 16.79 -16.80 6.64
N TRP A 205 17.88 -16.36 7.28
CA TRP A 205 17.80 -15.61 8.53
C TRP A 205 17.03 -14.29 8.39
N LEU A 206 17.26 -13.54 7.29
CA LEU A 206 16.54 -12.28 7.00
C LEU A 206 15.04 -12.54 6.78
N ILE A 207 14.68 -13.58 6.03
CA ILE A 207 13.29 -13.99 5.80
C ILE A 207 12.59 -14.33 7.12
N GLU A 208 13.26 -15.04 8.03
CA GLU A 208 12.68 -15.46 9.31
C GLU A 208 12.58 -14.32 10.34
N ASN A 209 13.54 -13.39 10.35
CA ASN A 209 13.63 -12.36 11.38
C ASN A 209 13.04 -11.00 10.93
N TYR A 210 12.93 -10.75 9.61
CA TYR A 210 12.36 -9.53 9.04
C TYR A 210 11.36 -9.83 7.90
N PRO A 211 10.41 -10.77 8.10
CA PRO A 211 9.52 -11.22 7.02
C PRO A 211 8.70 -10.07 6.40
N GLU A 212 8.15 -9.16 7.20
CA GLU A 212 7.37 -8.01 6.71
C GLU A 212 8.21 -7.07 5.82
N LYS A 213 9.50 -6.90 6.15
CA LYS A 213 10.42 -6.07 5.36
C LYS A 213 10.80 -6.78 4.06
N ILE A 214 11.30 -8.01 4.15
CA ILE A 214 11.80 -8.78 2.99
C ILE A 214 10.67 -9.08 2.01
N GLY A 215 9.47 -9.40 2.50
CA GLY A 215 8.30 -9.72 1.66
C GLY A 215 7.82 -8.57 0.79
N ASN A 216 8.07 -7.32 1.21
CA ASN A 216 7.63 -6.13 0.51
C ASN A 216 8.79 -5.28 -0.07
N LEU A 217 10.03 -5.78 0.00
CA LEU A 217 11.21 -5.05 -0.44
C LEU A 217 11.47 -5.28 -1.94
N ASN A 218 11.24 -4.26 -2.76
CA ASN A 218 11.52 -4.30 -4.19
C ASN A 218 13.02 -4.52 -4.44
N GLY A 219 13.34 -5.44 -5.36
CA GLY A 219 14.72 -5.90 -5.61
C GLY A 219 15.06 -7.24 -4.94
N VAL A 220 14.24 -7.74 -3.99
CA VAL A 220 14.30 -9.12 -3.51
C VAL A 220 13.57 -10.03 -4.49
N ASP A 221 14.11 -11.20 -4.79
CA ASP A 221 13.50 -12.17 -5.70
C ASP A 221 12.11 -12.64 -5.24
N GLY A 222 11.26 -13.00 -6.19
CA GLY A 222 9.85 -13.38 -5.95
C GLY A 222 9.71 -14.58 -5.02
N THR A 223 10.61 -15.57 -5.15
CA THR A 223 10.61 -16.77 -4.30
C THR A 223 10.90 -16.43 -2.84
N SER A 224 11.80 -15.51 -2.58
CA SER A 224 12.13 -15.05 -1.22
C SER A 224 11.04 -14.16 -0.64
N ARG A 225 10.44 -13.28 -1.45
CA ARG A 225 9.27 -12.48 -1.07
C ARG A 225 8.07 -13.38 -0.72
N ASP A 226 7.81 -14.42 -1.51
CA ASP A 226 6.75 -15.40 -1.23
C ASP A 226 6.95 -16.08 0.13
N LYS A 227 8.15 -16.58 0.41
CA LYS A 227 8.47 -17.20 1.70
C LYS A 227 8.22 -16.25 2.87
N ALA A 228 8.72 -15.02 2.76
CA ALA A 228 8.59 -14.01 3.80
C ALA A 228 7.11 -13.61 4.02
N ASN A 229 6.37 -13.32 2.96
CA ASN A 229 4.96 -12.93 3.04
C ASN A 229 4.07 -14.07 3.55
N ARG A 230 4.38 -15.33 3.27
CA ARG A 230 3.66 -16.49 3.85
C ARG A 230 3.89 -16.59 5.36
N ILE A 231 5.08 -16.29 5.86
CA ILE A 231 5.32 -16.22 7.32
C ILE A 231 4.43 -15.15 7.95
N VAL A 232 4.36 -13.95 7.34
CA VAL A 232 3.50 -12.86 7.83
C VAL A 232 2.02 -13.26 7.78
N LEU A 233 1.58 -13.85 6.67
CA LEU A 233 0.20 -14.33 6.48
C LEU A 233 -0.18 -15.33 7.55
N ASP A 234 0.61 -16.38 7.75
CA ASP A 234 0.34 -17.45 8.71
C ASP A 234 0.35 -16.90 10.16
N GLN A 235 1.25 -15.98 10.48
CA GLN A 235 1.30 -15.35 11.81
C GLN A 235 0.05 -14.50 12.06
N LYS A 236 -0.34 -13.65 11.10
CA LYS A 236 -1.56 -12.81 11.24
C LYS A 236 -2.82 -13.66 11.35
N LEU A 237 -2.98 -14.69 10.53
CA LEU A 237 -4.11 -15.62 10.59
C LEU A 237 -4.20 -16.35 11.95
N LYS A 238 -3.07 -16.61 12.59
CA LYS A 238 -3.01 -17.22 13.93
C LYS A 238 -3.35 -16.22 15.04
N ASP A 239 -2.87 -14.97 14.95
CA ASP A 239 -2.91 -14.01 16.05
C ASP A 239 -4.22 -13.20 16.07
N LEU A 240 -4.79 -12.85 14.91
CA LEU A 240 -5.98 -12.02 14.80
C LEU A 240 -7.22 -12.60 15.50
N PRO A 241 -7.54 -13.90 15.41
CA PRO A 241 -8.70 -14.47 16.12
C PRO A 241 -8.63 -14.27 17.63
N GLY A 242 -7.42 -14.40 18.22
CA GLY A 242 -7.21 -14.14 19.66
C GLY A 242 -7.45 -12.67 20.02
N GLN A 243 -6.96 -11.73 19.21
CA GLN A 243 -7.18 -10.29 19.42
C GLN A 243 -8.66 -9.90 19.27
N ILE A 244 -9.37 -10.50 18.32
CA ILE A 244 -10.82 -10.32 18.10
C ILE A 244 -11.61 -10.83 19.32
N SER A 245 -11.26 -12.01 19.84
CA SER A 245 -11.89 -12.59 21.03
C SER A 245 -11.67 -11.73 22.27
N GLN A 246 -10.45 -11.20 22.46
CA GLN A 246 -10.15 -10.27 23.55
C GLN A 246 -11.01 -8.98 23.45
N LEU A 247 -11.20 -8.44 22.25
CA LEU A 247 -12.07 -7.29 22.05
C LEU A 247 -13.54 -7.60 22.37
N ASP A 248 -14.03 -8.82 22.17
CA ASP A 248 -15.37 -9.22 22.58
C ASP A 248 -15.54 -9.16 24.11
N GLU A 249 -14.54 -9.60 24.86
CA GLU A 249 -14.53 -9.51 26.33
C GLU A 249 -14.48 -8.04 26.80
N GLU A 250 -13.62 -7.21 26.16
CA GLU A 250 -13.53 -5.77 26.44
C GLU A 250 -14.85 -5.03 26.13
N ILE A 251 -15.51 -5.36 25.02
CA ILE A 251 -16.83 -4.80 24.64
C ILE A 251 -17.90 -5.19 25.67
N ALA A 252 -17.91 -6.44 26.13
CA ALA A 252 -18.85 -6.93 27.13
C ALA A 252 -18.65 -6.23 28.49
N GLY A 253 -17.40 -5.96 28.87
CA GLY A 253 -17.04 -5.29 30.13
C GLY A 253 -17.17 -3.75 30.08
N ALA A 254 -17.28 -3.14 28.91
CA ALA A 254 -17.30 -1.69 28.76
C ALA A 254 -18.63 -1.08 29.27
N SER A 255 -18.53 -0.23 30.29
CA SER A 255 -19.70 0.48 30.84
C SER A 255 -20.11 1.72 30.00
N SER A 256 -19.15 2.38 29.34
CA SER A 256 -19.39 3.58 28.52
C SER A 256 -19.84 3.20 27.10
N PRO A 257 -20.97 3.77 26.59
CA PRO A 257 -21.40 3.55 25.20
C PRO A 257 -20.35 3.98 24.16
N SER A 258 -19.64 5.08 24.38
CA SER A 258 -18.62 5.58 23.46
C SER A 258 -17.38 4.67 23.41
N VAL A 259 -16.94 4.13 24.56
CA VAL A 259 -15.85 3.15 24.63
C VAL A 259 -16.25 1.86 23.90
N ARG A 260 -17.49 1.41 24.14
CA ARG A 260 -18.01 0.20 23.47
C ARG A 260 -18.06 0.37 21.97
N GLU A 261 -18.45 1.54 21.48
CA GLU A 261 -18.47 1.81 20.03
C GLU A 261 -17.07 1.84 19.42
N ALA A 262 -16.09 2.48 20.08
CA ALA A 262 -14.69 2.50 19.64
C ALA A 262 -14.09 1.08 19.57
N LEU A 263 -14.39 0.23 20.57
CA LEU A 263 -13.95 -1.17 20.58
C LEU A 263 -14.62 -1.98 19.45
N ARG A 264 -15.90 -1.75 19.15
CA ARG A 264 -16.59 -2.38 18.02
C ARG A 264 -15.97 -1.99 16.68
N GLN A 265 -15.60 -0.72 16.51
CA GLN A 265 -14.92 -0.25 15.29
C GLN A 265 -13.54 -0.89 15.17
N LYS A 266 -12.78 -1.00 16.26
CA LYS A 266 -11.50 -1.71 16.26
C LYS A 266 -11.67 -3.18 15.91
N LYS A 267 -12.66 -3.86 16.52
CA LYS A 267 -12.99 -5.26 16.20
C LYS A 267 -13.36 -5.42 14.74
N ALA A 268 -14.20 -4.54 14.20
CA ALA A 268 -14.62 -4.59 12.80
C ALA A 268 -13.42 -4.46 11.83
N LYS A 269 -12.45 -3.61 12.16
CA LYS A 269 -11.20 -3.51 11.38
C LYS A 269 -10.39 -4.81 11.39
N LEU A 270 -10.17 -5.40 12.57
CA LEU A 270 -9.41 -6.66 12.66
C LEU A 270 -10.15 -7.82 11.99
N GLN A 271 -11.49 -7.86 12.08
CA GLN A 271 -12.28 -8.88 11.39
C GLN A 271 -12.17 -8.72 9.87
N HIS A 272 -12.26 -7.49 9.35
CA HIS A 272 -12.08 -7.22 7.93
C HIS A 272 -10.67 -7.64 7.44
N GLU A 273 -9.62 -7.30 8.19
CA GLU A 273 -8.26 -7.74 7.88
C GLU A 273 -8.15 -9.27 7.87
N LEU A 274 -8.77 -9.96 8.83
CA LEU A 274 -8.79 -11.43 8.90
C LEU A 274 -9.50 -12.02 7.66
N ASP A 275 -10.66 -11.49 7.30
CA ASP A 275 -11.44 -11.94 6.14
C ASP A 275 -10.63 -11.78 4.83
N GLU A 276 -9.92 -10.66 4.66
CA GLU A 276 -9.03 -10.43 3.52
C GLU A 276 -7.84 -11.42 3.48
N LEU A 277 -7.20 -11.68 4.64
CA LEU A 277 -6.09 -12.64 4.74
C LEU A 277 -6.53 -14.08 4.45
N GLU A 278 -7.75 -14.46 4.85
CA GLU A 278 -8.33 -15.76 4.51
C GLU A 278 -8.54 -15.92 3.00
N VAL A 279 -8.95 -14.84 2.31
CA VAL A 279 -9.03 -14.84 0.83
C VAL A 279 -7.66 -15.03 0.21
N VAL A 280 -6.61 -14.34 0.70
CA VAL A 280 -5.24 -14.55 0.23
C VAL A 280 -4.81 -16.00 0.44
N LYS A 281 -5.02 -16.55 1.63
CA LYS A 281 -4.68 -17.95 1.96
C LYS A 281 -5.38 -18.93 1.02
N THR A 282 -6.69 -18.76 0.83
CA THR A 282 -7.50 -19.60 -0.07
C THR A 282 -7.00 -19.53 -1.51
N THR A 283 -6.63 -18.33 -1.98
CA THR A 283 -6.09 -18.13 -3.33
C THR A 283 -4.76 -18.87 -3.51
N LEU A 284 -3.84 -18.77 -2.53
CA LEU A 284 -2.56 -19.46 -2.58
C LEU A 284 -2.70 -21.00 -2.53
N ASP A 285 -3.68 -21.48 -1.76
CA ASP A 285 -3.93 -22.92 -1.61
C ASP A 285 -4.54 -23.58 -2.87
N ARG A 286 -5.05 -22.81 -3.85
CA ARG A 286 -5.57 -23.32 -5.12
C ARG A 286 -4.56 -24.15 -5.91
N THR A 287 -3.29 -23.97 -5.71
CA THR A 287 -2.25 -24.86 -6.24
C THR A 287 -2.53 -26.32 -5.88
N PHE A 288 -3.03 -26.56 -4.67
CA PHE A 288 -3.18 -27.88 -4.08
C PHE A 288 -4.64 -28.31 -3.95
N VAL A 289 -5.55 -27.38 -3.66
CA VAL A 289 -6.96 -27.63 -3.37
C VAL A 289 -7.86 -26.68 -4.17
N ASP A 290 -8.86 -27.22 -4.87
CA ASP A 290 -9.93 -26.41 -5.46
C ASP A 290 -10.85 -25.88 -4.34
N PRO A 291 -10.90 -24.54 -4.09
CA PRO A 291 -11.68 -23.98 -3.00
C PRO A 291 -13.19 -24.14 -3.14
N LYS A 292 -13.69 -24.39 -4.38
CA LYS A 292 -15.14 -24.56 -4.66
C LYS A 292 -15.62 -25.98 -4.40
N THR A 293 -14.79 -26.97 -4.67
CA THR A 293 -15.17 -28.40 -4.61
C THR A 293 -14.46 -29.15 -3.48
N GLY A 294 -13.39 -28.57 -2.93
CA GLY A 294 -12.49 -29.25 -1.99
C GLY A 294 -11.66 -30.36 -2.62
N GLY A 295 -11.70 -30.47 -3.97
CA GLY A 295 -10.95 -31.45 -4.76
C GLY A 295 -9.50 -31.04 -4.98
N LYS A 296 -8.84 -31.76 -5.94
CA LYS A 296 -7.47 -31.45 -6.34
C LYS A 296 -7.40 -30.04 -6.96
N GLY A 297 -6.40 -29.25 -6.55
CA GLY A 297 -6.12 -27.94 -7.12
C GLY A 297 -5.61 -28.00 -8.56
N ASP A 298 -5.37 -26.82 -9.12
CA ASP A 298 -4.96 -26.65 -10.52
C ASP A 298 -3.48 -27.01 -10.80
N GLY A 299 -2.68 -27.18 -9.75
CA GLY A 299 -1.26 -27.52 -9.85
C GLY A 299 -0.36 -26.35 -10.24
N VAL A 300 -0.92 -25.17 -10.46
CA VAL A 300 -0.15 -23.98 -10.83
C VAL A 300 0.44 -23.34 -9.57
N PRO A 301 1.76 -23.23 -9.43
CA PRO A 301 2.37 -22.57 -8.27
C PRO A 301 1.94 -21.11 -8.16
N ARG A 302 1.71 -20.65 -6.94
CA ARG A 302 1.44 -19.24 -6.65
C ARG A 302 2.51 -18.67 -5.74
N GLN A 303 2.92 -17.43 -6.04
CA GLN A 303 3.85 -16.65 -5.23
C GLN A 303 3.13 -15.43 -4.65
N LEU A 304 3.29 -15.19 -3.35
CA LEU A 304 2.80 -13.99 -2.65
C LEU A 304 3.90 -12.92 -2.67
N LEU A 305 3.88 -12.07 -3.68
CA LEU A 305 4.93 -11.09 -3.97
C LEU A 305 4.79 -9.78 -3.17
N GLY A 306 3.68 -9.59 -2.49
CA GLY A 306 3.43 -8.44 -1.61
C GLY A 306 2.25 -8.70 -0.70
N LEU A 307 2.35 -8.24 0.55
CA LEU A 307 1.29 -8.31 1.56
C LEU A 307 1.44 -7.11 2.51
N ASP A 308 0.52 -6.15 2.44
CA ASP A 308 0.58 -4.92 3.23
C ASP A 308 -0.81 -4.52 3.73
N SER A 309 -0.98 -4.47 5.05
CA SER A 309 -2.22 -4.06 5.73
C SER A 309 -2.11 -2.68 6.39
N SER A 310 -1.13 -1.87 6.01
CA SER A 310 -0.88 -0.57 6.63
C SER A 310 -1.89 0.51 6.25
N GLU A 311 -2.64 0.34 5.15
CA GLU A 311 -3.61 1.30 4.65
C GLU A 311 -5.07 0.83 4.85
N ARG A 312 -6.01 1.42 4.11
CA ARG A 312 -7.46 1.18 4.26
C ARG A 312 -7.87 -0.27 3.99
N ASN A 313 -7.33 -0.85 2.90
CA ASN A 313 -7.58 -2.23 2.51
C ASN A 313 -6.25 -2.98 2.48
N LEU A 314 -6.31 -4.28 2.68
CA LEU A 314 -5.15 -5.15 2.47
C LEU A 314 -4.70 -5.04 1.01
N LYS A 315 -3.41 -4.84 0.80
CA LYS A 315 -2.77 -4.96 -0.51
C LYS A 315 -2.15 -6.34 -0.65
N ALA A 316 -2.44 -7.03 -1.73
CA ALA A 316 -1.85 -8.32 -2.03
C ALA A 316 -1.42 -8.38 -3.50
N ILE A 317 -0.21 -8.88 -3.74
CA ILE A 317 0.32 -9.11 -5.08
C ILE A 317 0.55 -10.61 -5.20
N VAL A 318 -0.24 -11.27 -6.04
CA VAL A 318 -0.20 -12.73 -6.22
C VAL A 318 0.17 -13.06 -7.66
N ALA A 319 1.21 -13.85 -7.83
CA ALA A 319 1.58 -14.39 -9.14
C ALA A 319 1.16 -15.86 -9.28
N GLN A 320 0.84 -16.25 -10.50
CA GLN A 320 0.75 -17.64 -10.96
C GLN A 320 1.96 -17.93 -11.84
N GLY A 321 2.57 -19.10 -11.66
CA GLY A 321 3.89 -19.39 -12.22
C GLY A 321 5.00 -18.82 -11.35
N ASN A 322 6.23 -18.80 -11.86
CA ASN A 322 7.40 -18.30 -11.14
C ASN A 322 7.95 -17.06 -11.87
N VAL A 323 7.75 -15.87 -11.27
CA VAL A 323 8.21 -14.61 -11.87
C VAL A 323 9.73 -14.49 -11.95
N ASP A 324 10.49 -15.28 -11.15
CA ASP A 324 11.95 -15.22 -11.16
C ASP A 324 12.54 -15.91 -12.39
N THR A 325 11.81 -16.85 -13.00
CA THR A 325 12.34 -17.72 -14.06
C THR A 325 11.51 -17.77 -15.33
N ALA A 326 10.30 -17.22 -15.32
CA ALA A 326 9.44 -17.22 -16.52
C ALA A 326 10.06 -16.38 -17.63
N ASP A 327 9.89 -16.83 -18.90
CA ASP A 327 10.35 -16.10 -20.07
C ASP A 327 9.47 -14.87 -20.35
N HIS A 328 8.18 -14.96 -20.02
CA HIS A 328 7.18 -13.90 -20.15
C HIS A 328 6.50 -13.63 -18.81
N VAL A 329 6.38 -12.36 -18.44
CA VAL A 329 5.66 -11.95 -17.23
C VAL A 329 4.59 -10.93 -17.57
N GLY A 330 3.32 -11.30 -17.39
CA GLY A 330 2.18 -10.39 -17.52
C GLY A 330 1.74 -9.83 -16.16
N VAL A 331 1.62 -8.52 -16.02
CA VAL A 331 1.19 -7.86 -14.78
C VAL A 331 -0.17 -7.21 -15.02
N VAL A 332 -1.23 -7.77 -14.43
CA VAL A 332 -2.60 -7.26 -14.52
C VAL A 332 -2.84 -6.24 -13.42
N VAL A 333 -3.18 -5.02 -13.81
CA VAL A 333 -3.48 -3.90 -12.91
C VAL A 333 -4.97 -3.56 -12.98
N PRO A 334 -5.76 -3.90 -11.97
CA PRO A 334 -7.19 -3.68 -11.95
C PRO A 334 -7.57 -2.24 -11.57
N GLY A 335 -8.85 -1.90 -11.76
CA GLY A 335 -9.37 -0.55 -11.54
C GLY A 335 -10.34 -0.42 -10.36
N LEU A 336 -11.38 0.41 -10.55
CA LEU A 336 -12.42 0.74 -9.58
C LEU A 336 -13.04 -0.51 -8.93
N HIS A 337 -13.39 -0.40 -7.64
CA HIS A 337 -14.00 -1.43 -6.78
C HIS A 337 -13.12 -2.66 -6.53
N THR A 338 -11.82 -2.59 -6.85
CA THR A 338 -10.91 -3.70 -6.60
C THR A 338 -10.39 -3.67 -5.17
N ASN A 339 -10.54 -4.77 -4.46
CA ASN A 339 -9.96 -5.05 -3.17
C ASN A 339 -9.76 -6.56 -2.99
N VAL A 340 -8.97 -6.95 -2.00
CA VAL A 340 -8.61 -8.35 -1.79
C VAL A 340 -9.84 -9.20 -1.49
N GLU A 341 -10.68 -8.77 -0.53
CA GLU A 341 -11.85 -9.52 -0.06
C GLU A 341 -12.79 -9.95 -1.20
N LYS A 342 -13.08 -9.04 -2.13
CA LYS A 342 -14.14 -9.24 -3.12
C LYS A 342 -13.64 -9.68 -4.48
N THR A 343 -12.39 -9.37 -4.84
CA THR A 343 -11.96 -9.45 -6.23
C THR A 343 -10.69 -10.25 -6.48
N LEU A 344 -9.87 -10.55 -5.46
CA LEU A 344 -8.64 -11.31 -5.66
C LEU A 344 -8.91 -12.66 -6.31
N ASP A 345 -9.93 -13.39 -5.83
CA ASP A 345 -10.37 -14.67 -6.40
C ASP A 345 -10.67 -14.58 -7.90
N ALA A 346 -11.40 -13.54 -8.28
CA ALA A 346 -11.77 -13.33 -9.68
C ALA A 346 -10.56 -12.96 -10.55
N TYR A 347 -9.65 -12.12 -10.05
CA TYR A 347 -8.43 -11.77 -10.79
C TYR A 347 -7.43 -12.92 -10.89
N ASP A 348 -7.33 -13.78 -9.86
CA ASP A 348 -6.54 -15.01 -9.93
C ASP A 348 -7.07 -15.95 -11.04
N ASN A 349 -8.40 -16.12 -11.14
CA ASN A 349 -9.01 -16.91 -12.22
C ASN A 349 -8.76 -16.30 -13.61
N ARG A 350 -8.89 -14.97 -13.76
CA ARG A 350 -8.61 -14.26 -15.02
C ARG A 350 -7.15 -14.36 -15.41
N ALA A 351 -6.25 -14.21 -14.43
CA ALA A 351 -4.81 -14.41 -14.64
C ALA A 351 -4.51 -15.85 -15.11
N SER A 352 -5.17 -16.87 -14.52
CA SER A 352 -5.02 -18.26 -14.96
C SER A 352 -5.45 -18.48 -16.41
N ASP A 353 -6.59 -17.92 -16.80
CA ASP A 353 -7.09 -18.08 -18.18
C ASP A 353 -6.22 -17.29 -19.17
N MET A 354 -5.71 -16.12 -18.79
CA MET A 354 -4.79 -15.33 -19.60
C MET A 354 -3.44 -16.05 -19.75
N MET A 355 -2.89 -16.60 -18.66
CA MET A 355 -1.64 -17.37 -18.65
C MET A 355 -1.70 -18.55 -19.62
N LYS A 356 -2.76 -19.37 -19.52
CA LYS A 356 -2.94 -20.53 -20.41
C LYS A 356 -3.02 -20.13 -21.89
N ASN A 357 -3.65 -18.98 -22.16
CA ASN A 357 -3.77 -18.48 -23.52
C ASN A 357 -2.44 -17.90 -24.04
N ALA A 358 -1.68 -17.23 -23.16
CA ALA A 358 -0.33 -16.74 -23.49
C ALA A 358 0.65 -17.90 -23.70
N GLU A 359 0.65 -18.92 -22.82
CA GLU A 359 1.46 -20.14 -22.97
C GLU A 359 1.16 -20.87 -24.31
N PHE A 360 -0.11 -20.91 -24.72
CA PHE A 360 -0.49 -21.52 -26.00
C PHE A 360 0.08 -20.76 -27.20
N GLN A 361 0.30 -19.45 -27.07
CA GLN A 361 0.81 -18.57 -28.14
C GLN A 361 2.32 -18.39 -28.09
N ALA A 362 2.95 -18.56 -26.93
CA ALA A 362 4.39 -18.46 -26.74
C ALA A 362 5.14 -19.51 -27.58
N LYS A 363 6.43 -19.28 -27.83
CA LYS A 363 7.25 -20.25 -28.54
C LYS A 363 7.39 -21.55 -27.73
N PRO A 364 7.51 -22.69 -28.40
CA PRO A 364 7.67 -23.97 -27.71
C PRO A 364 8.80 -23.96 -26.70
N GLY A 365 8.48 -24.22 -25.43
CA GLY A 365 9.43 -24.26 -24.32
C GLY A 365 9.54 -22.97 -23.53
N GLU A 366 8.96 -21.87 -24.00
CA GLU A 366 8.86 -20.63 -23.21
C GLU A 366 7.75 -20.74 -22.15
N SER A 367 7.99 -20.19 -20.99
CA SER A 367 7.10 -20.20 -19.83
C SER A 367 6.49 -18.82 -19.58
N VAL A 368 5.28 -18.81 -19.02
CA VAL A 368 4.54 -17.57 -18.70
C VAL A 368 4.25 -17.52 -17.20
N ALA A 369 4.44 -16.37 -16.58
CA ALA A 369 3.91 -16.06 -15.27
C ALA A 369 2.94 -14.87 -15.36
N MET A 370 1.88 -14.91 -14.54
CA MET A 370 0.89 -13.84 -14.49
C MET A 370 0.76 -13.29 -13.08
N VAL A 371 0.83 -11.97 -12.93
CA VAL A 371 0.72 -11.26 -11.66
C VAL A 371 -0.63 -10.55 -11.57
N SER A 372 -1.41 -10.85 -10.56
CA SER A 372 -2.58 -10.05 -10.15
C SER A 372 -2.09 -8.98 -9.18
N TYR A 373 -1.95 -7.73 -9.66
CA TYR A 373 -1.39 -6.64 -8.89
C TYR A 373 -2.50 -5.87 -8.14
N LEU A 374 -2.84 -6.31 -6.94
CA LEU A 374 -3.69 -5.58 -5.99
C LEU A 374 -2.81 -4.82 -4.97
N GLY A 375 -1.69 -4.28 -5.43
CA GLY A 375 -0.65 -3.62 -4.63
C GLY A 375 -0.89 -2.12 -4.40
N TYR A 376 -2.08 -1.61 -4.70
CA TYR A 376 -2.43 -0.21 -4.45
C TYR A 376 -3.88 -0.08 -3.97
N ASP A 377 -4.20 1.00 -3.27
CA ASP A 377 -5.58 1.33 -2.92
C ASP A 377 -6.34 1.80 -4.16
N ALA A 378 -6.99 0.86 -4.86
CA ALA A 378 -7.89 1.22 -5.94
C ALA A 378 -9.10 2.02 -5.41
N PRO A 379 -9.65 2.97 -6.17
CA PRO A 379 -10.86 3.69 -5.75
C PRO A 379 -12.00 2.72 -5.50
N GLN A 380 -12.75 2.95 -4.40
CA GLN A 380 -13.89 2.11 -4.01
C GLN A 380 -15.24 2.79 -4.26
N LYS A 381 -15.21 4.01 -4.82
CA LYS A 381 -16.40 4.80 -5.16
C LYS A 381 -16.17 5.53 -6.47
N GLU A 382 -17.24 5.79 -7.20
CA GLU A 382 -17.21 6.51 -8.48
C GLU A 382 -16.61 7.93 -8.32
N LEU A 383 -16.91 8.63 -7.21
CA LEU A 383 -16.31 9.94 -6.92
C LEU A 383 -14.81 9.88 -6.67
N GLU A 384 -14.32 8.80 -6.09
CA GLU A 384 -12.88 8.56 -5.92
C GLU A 384 -12.23 8.31 -7.28
N ALA A 385 -12.90 7.54 -8.15
CA ALA A 385 -12.46 7.24 -9.51
C ALA A 385 -12.55 8.45 -10.48
N ALA A 386 -13.26 9.50 -10.12
CA ALA A 386 -13.30 10.75 -10.88
C ALA A 386 -11.99 11.57 -10.79
N THR A 387 -11.06 11.17 -9.94
CA THR A 387 -9.75 11.80 -9.74
C THR A 387 -8.61 10.81 -9.98
N THR A 388 -7.38 11.28 -10.19
CA THR A 388 -6.21 10.41 -10.39
C THR A 388 -5.39 10.19 -9.12
N VAL A 389 -5.84 10.68 -7.96
CA VAL A 389 -5.06 10.59 -6.69
C VAL A 389 -4.63 9.16 -6.38
N TYR A 390 -5.53 8.18 -6.59
CA TYR A 390 -5.22 6.76 -6.37
C TYR A 390 -4.29 6.20 -7.45
N ALA A 391 -4.45 6.63 -8.70
CA ALA A 391 -3.56 6.25 -9.80
C ALA A 391 -2.16 6.84 -9.62
N ASP A 392 -2.03 8.08 -9.15
CA ASP A 392 -0.74 8.74 -8.92
C ASP A 392 0.06 8.01 -7.84
N LYS A 393 -0.57 7.64 -6.71
CA LYS A 393 0.04 6.84 -5.66
C LYS A 393 0.34 5.40 -6.13
N GLY A 394 -0.62 4.76 -6.79
CA GLY A 394 -0.50 3.40 -7.29
C GLY A 394 0.61 3.25 -8.32
N ALA A 395 0.81 4.25 -9.17
CA ALA A 395 1.84 4.25 -10.20
C ALA A 395 3.26 4.18 -9.63
N VAL A 396 3.53 4.92 -8.54
CA VAL A 396 4.83 4.88 -7.87
C VAL A 396 5.12 3.48 -7.31
N GLY A 397 4.14 2.88 -6.61
CA GLY A 397 4.28 1.52 -6.08
C GLY A 397 4.44 0.47 -7.18
N LEU A 398 3.67 0.59 -8.27
CA LEU A 398 3.76 -0.32 -9.42
C LEU A 398 5.12 -0.20 -10.12
N ALA A 399 5.59 1.02 -10.37
CA ALA A 399 6.91 1.24 -10.99
C ALA A 399 8.04 0.66 -10.14
N GLY A 400 8.03 0.88 -8.82
CA GLY A 400 9.02 0.28 -7.92
C GLY A 400 8.94 -1.25 -7.90
N PHE A 401 7.73 -1.84 -7.96
CA PHE A 401 7.56 -3.28 -8.06
C PHE A 401 8.15 -3.86 -9.36
N LEU A 402 7.87 -3.22 -10.50
CA LEU A 402 8.37 -3.64 -11.82
C LEU A 402 9.91 -3.52 -11.89
N ASN A 403 10.45 -2.35 -11.51
CA ASN A 403 11.90 -2.13 -11.45
C ASN A 403 12.59 -3.14 -10.53
N GLY A 404 11.96 -3.45 -9.38
CA GLY A 404 12.52 -4.40 -8.41
C GLY A 404 12.50 -5.83 -8.91
N MET A 405 11.49 -6.23 -9.66
CA MET A 405 11.42 -7.56 -10.27
C MET A 405 12.49 -7.72 -11.35
N ASP A 406 12.61 -6.74 -12.24
CA ASP A 406 13.65 -6.71 -13.27
C ASP A 406 15.06 -6.74 -12.64
N ALA A 407 15.35 -5.84 -11.69
CA ALA A 407 16.63 -5.78 -11.00
C ALA A 407 17.00 -7.09 -10.29
N SER A 408 16.04 -7.79 -9.70
CA SER A 408 16.30 -9.09 -9.06
C SER A 408 16.65 -10.18 -10.07
N ARG A 409 16.01 -10.15 -11.25
CA ARG A 409 16.23 -11.11 -12.34
C ARG A 409 17.61 -10.96 -12.99
N GLU A 410 18.17 -9.75 -13.04
CA GLU A 410 19.56 -9.55 -13.51
C GLU A 410 20.58 -10.41 -12.75
N HIS A 411 20.27 -10.79 -11.50
CA HIS A 411 21.08 -11.67 -10.66
C HIS A 411 20.67 -13.15 -10.74
N GLY A 412 19.74 -13.51 -11.61
CA GLY A 412 19.15 -14.85 -11.74
C GLY A 412 18.99 -15.32 -13.18
N ALA A 413 17.75 -15.51 -13.62
CA ALA A 413 17.42 -16.02 -14.95
C ALA A 413 17.65 -15.01 -16.09
N GLY A 414 17.92 -13.76 -15.78
CA GLY A 414 18.04 -12.68 -16.74
C GLY A 414 16.70 -12.02 -17.04
N ASP A 415 16.72 -11.13 -18.01
CA ASP A 415 15.57 -10.35 -18.45
C ASP A 415 14.39 -11.25 -18.89
N ALA A 416 13.15 -10.79 -18.64
CA ALA A 416 11.93 -11.43 -19.11
C ALA A 416 11.18 -10.46 -20.01
N HIS A 417 10.48 -10.98 -21.00
CA HIS A 417 9.50 -10.16 -21.71
C HIS A 417 8.37 -9.75 -20.76
N MET A 418 8.37 -8.50 -20.31
CA MET A 418 7.44 -7.99 -19.31
C MET A 418 6.34 -7.13 -19.93
N THR A 419 5.10 -7.56 -19.77
CA THR A 419 3.91 -6.84 -20.25
C THR A 419 3.08 -6.32 -19.07
N VAL A 420 2.81 -5.03 -19.05
CA VAL A 420 1.86 -4.43 -18.09
C VAL A 420 0.49 -4.30 -18.75
N PHE A 421 -0.50 -5.00 -18.20
CA PHE A 421 -1.88 -4.96 -18.67
C PHE A 421 -2.76 -4.18 -17.68
N GLY A 422 -3.07 -2.93 -18.02
CA GLY A 422 -3.96 -2.07 -17.26
C GLY A 422 -5.40 -2.14 -17.76
N HIS A 423 -6.34 -2.39 -16.83
CA HIS A 423 -7.78 -2.42 -17.14
C HIS A 423 -8.53 -1.33 -16.39
N SER A 424 -9.47 -0.67 -17.07
CA SER A 424 -10.31 0.36 -16.44
C SER A 424 -9.45 1.49 -15.82
N TYR A 425 -9.76 1.95 -14.63
CA TYR A 425 -8.93 2.90 -13.88
C TYR A 425 -7.46 2.43 -13.70
N GLY A 426 -7.23 1.11 -13.64
CA GLY A 426 -5.90 0.53 -13.59
C GLY A 426 -5.07 0.81 -14.85
N SER A 427 -5.68 1.11 -15.99
CA SER A 427 -4.97 1.50 -17.21
C SER A 427 -4.29 2.87 -17.05
N THR A 428 -4.95 3.84 -16.39
CA THR A 428 -4.34 5.13 -16.06
C THR A 428 -3.19 4.95 -15.05
N THR A 429 -3.37 4.07 -14.04
CA THR A 429 -2.30 3.71 -13.09
C THR A 429 -1.10 3.09 -13.82
N SER A 430 -1.35 2.14 -14.73
CA SER A 430 -0.33 1.47 -15.54
C SER A 430 0.41 2.44 -16.45
N GLY A 431 -0.30 3.34 -17.13
CA GLY A 431 0.32 4.33 -18.00
C GLY A 431 1.19 5.31 -17.24
N LYS A 432 0.74 5.78 -16.06
CA LYS A 432 1.57 6.61 -15.18
C LYS A 432 2.81 5.85 -14.67
N ALA A 433 2.67 4.57 -14.34
CA ALA A 433 3.79 3.73 -13.92
C ALA A 433 4.78 3.49 -15.06
N ALA A 434 4.31 3.25 -16.28
CA ALA A 434 5.16 3.07 -17.46
C ALA A 434 5.99 4.31 -17.82
N ALA A 435 5.58 5.49 -17.35
CA ALA A 435 6.38 6.72 -17.44
C ALA A 435 7.40 6.89 -16.29
N LEU A 436 7.36 6.02 -15.26
CA LEU A 436 8.22 6.08 -14.07
C LEU A 436 9.23 4.93 -14.01
N VAL A 437 8.96 3.79 -14.65
CA VAL A 437 9.89 2.65 -14.68
C VAL A 437 11.22 3.02 -15.35
N ASN A 438 12.26 2.25 -15.10
CA ASN A 438 13.51 2.39 -15.84
C ASN A 438 13.32 1.93 -17.30
N GLU A 439 14.11 2.49 -18.24
CA GLU A 439 14.13 2.03 -19.63
C GLU A 439 14.55 0.55 -19.70
N GLY A 440 13.80 -0.26 -20.43
CA GLY A 440 14.09 -1.69 -20.63
C GLY A 440 13.41 -2.61 -19.62
N VAL A 441 12.70 -2.08 -18.62
CA VAL A 441 11.99 -2.89 -17.61
C VAL A 441 10.64 -3.41 -18.14
N VAL A 442 9.93 -2.63 -18.93
CA VAL A 442 8.63 -3.00 -19.50
C VAL A 442 8.78 -3.05 -21.01
N ASP A 443 8.51 -4.21 -21.61
CA ASP A 443 8.56 -4.39 -23.06
C ASP A 443 7.28 -3.93 -23.73
N ASP A 444 6.12 -4.28 -23.15
CA ASP A 444 4.83 -3.93 -23.71
C ASP A 444 3.88 -3.37 -22.65
N ILE A 445 3.08 -2.37 -23.04
CA ILE A 445 1.94 -1.89 -22.26
C ILE A 445 0.65 -2.11 -23.03
N VAL A 446 -0.34 -2.74 -22.38
CA VAL A 446 -1.68 -2.94 -22.93
C VAL A 446 -2.69 -2.20 -22.05
N LEU A 447 -3.49 -1.33 -22.65
CA LEU A 447 -4.56 -0.59 -21.97
C LEU A 447 -5.91 -1.03 -22.51
N ALA A 448 -6.79 -1.57 -21.65
CA ALA A 448 -8.13 -1.99 -22.03
C ALA A 448 -9.22 -1.28 -21.23
N GLY A 449 -10.30 -0.89 -21.89
CA GLY A 449 -11.43 -0.19 -21.27
C GLY A 449 -10.97 1.10 -20.52
N SER A 450 -10.06 1.85 -21.11
CA SER A 450 -9.29 2.89 -20.44
C SER A 450 -10.02 4.23 -20.37
N PRO A 451 -10.12 4.88 -19.18
CA PRO A 451 -10.58 6.27 -19.09
C PRO A 451 -9.54 7.27 -19.59
N GLY A 452 -8.26 6.89 -19.69
CA GLY A 452 -7.15 7.70 -20.18
C GLY A 452 -5.81 7.02 -19.96
N ALA A 453 -4.83 7.33 -20.80
CA ALA A 453 -3.54 6.63 -20.91
C ALA A 453 -2.50 7.00 -19.81
N GLY A 454 -2.84 7.87 -18.86
CA GLY A 454 -1.90 8.34 -17.84
C GLY A 454 -0.89 9.38 -18.33
N VAL A 455 -0.70 9.52 -19.64
CA VAL A 455 0.25 10.42 -20.32
C VAL A 455 -0.40 11.12 -21.49
N GLN A 456 0.28 12.11 -22.08
CA GLN A 456 -0.22 12.87 -23.23
C GLN A 456 0.23 12.31 -24.60
N LYS A 457 1.28 11.52 -24.60
CA LYS A 457 1.86 10.89 -25.82
C LYS A 457 2.59 9.60 -25.44
N THR A 458 2.64 8.63 -26.35
CA THR A 458 3.31 7.35 -26.13
C THR A 458 4.82 7.48 -25.89
N SER A 459 5.45 8.56 -26.37
CA SER A 459 6.86 8.84 -26.11
C SER A 459 7.16 9.29 -24.67
N ASP A 460 6.13 9.45 -23.82
CA ASP A 460 6.32 9.70 -22.40
C ASP A 460 6.50 8.41 -21.61
N TYR A 461 6.16 7.26 -22.19
CA TYR A 461 6.43 5.94 -21.61
C TYR A 461 7.89 5.55 -21.77
N HIS A 462 8.44 4.88 -20.78
CA HIS A 462 9.72 4.18 -20.84
C HIS A 462 9.54 2.73 -21.37
N VAL A 463 8.76 2.61 -22.43
CA VAL A 463 8.46 1.38 -23.15
C VAL A 463 8.99 1.53 -24.58
N PRO A 464 9.50 0.49 -25.24
CA PRO A 464 10.01 0.58 -26.60
C PRO A 464 8.96 1.18 -27.57
N GLN A 465 9.44 1.93 -28.55
CA GLN A 465 8.55 2.55 -29.52
C GLN A 465 7.80 1.47 -30.31
N GLY A 466 6.48 1.57 -30.41
CA GLY A 466 5.63 0.59 -31.07
C GLY A 466 5.13 -0.52 -30.16
N HIS A 467 5.40 -0.46 -28.87
CA HIS A 467 5.00 -1.47 -27.89
C HIS A 467 3.91 -0.96 -26.91
N ALA A 468 3.14 0.03 -27.33
CA ALA A 468 1.96 0.51 -26.64
C ALA A 468 0.70 0.00 -27.39
N TRP A 469 -0.16 -0.72 -26.69
CA TRP A 469 -1.33 -1.40 -27.24
C TRP A 469 -2.60 -0.93 -26.57
N VAL A 470 -3.67 -0.78 -27.34
CA VAL A 470 -5.01 -0.47 -26.82
C VAL A 470 -6.00 -1.53 -27.28
N SER A 471 -6.81 -2.03 -26.32
CA SER A 471 -7.98 -2.86 -26.61
C SER A 471 -9.22 -2.08 -26.21
N ALA A 472 -9.97 -1.59 -27.19
CA ALA A 472 -11.14 -0.76 -27.01
C ALA A 472 -12.36 -1.43 -27.64
N ALA A 473 -13.28 -1.94 -26.81
CA ALA A 473 -14.56 -2.46 -27.28
C ALA A 473 -15.41 -1.32 -27.89
N PRO A 474 -16.40 -1.61 -28.71
CA PRO A 474 -17.30 -0.57 -29.19
C PRO A 474 -17.90 0.23 -28.03
N TYR A 475 -17.97 1.54 -28.15
CA TYR A 475 -18.42 2.46 -27.08
C TYR A 475 -19.78 2.08 -26.47
N ALA A 476 -20.67 1.48 -27.27
CA ALA A 476 -21.96 0.96 -26.79
C ALA A 476 -21.81 -0.20 -25.78
N TYR A 477 -20.65 -0.85 -25.74
CA TYR A 477 -20.35 -1.97 -24.85
C TYR A 477 -19.52 -1.53 -23.64
N ASP A 478 -18.66 -0.54 -23.82
CA ASP A 478 -17.80 -0.03 -22.76
C ASP A 478 -17.82 1.49 -22.73
N LEU A 479 -18.60 2.05 -21.81
CA LEU A 479 -18.76 3.49 -21.62
C LEU A 479 -17.60 4.15 -20.86
N VAL A 480 -16.66 3.38 -20.30
CA VAL A 480 -15.54 3.91 -19.51
C VAL A 480 -14.48 4.52 -20.39
N GLN A 481 -14.39 4.09 -21.64
CA GLN A 481 -13.37 4.52 -22.58
C GLN A 481 -13.40 6.04 -22.82
N GLY A 482 -12.28 6.70 -22.51
CA GLY A 482 -12.13 8.15 -22.70
C GLY A 482 -13.00 9.02 -21.80
N LEU A 483 -13.59 8.46 -20.72
CA LEU A 483 -14.36 9.25 -19.74
C LEU A 483 -13.48 10.20 -18.92
N GLY A 484 -12.20 9.89 -18.76
CA GLY A 484 -11.25 10.75 -18.06
C GLY A 484 -10.96 12.02 -18.86
N THR A 485 -10.77 13.15 -18.18
CA THR A 485 -10.28 14.35 -18.86
C THR A 485 -8.83 14.17 -19.24
N ASP A 486 -8.45 14.57 -20.47
CA ASP A 486 -7.07 14.47 -20.96
C ASP A 486 -6.04 15.11 -20.01
N VAL A 487 -6.44 16.17 -19.30
CA VAL A 487 -5.55 16.89 -18.38
C VAL A 487 -5.16 16.03 -17.17
N ASN A 488 -6.09 15.27 -16.61
CA ASN A 488 -5.86 14.49 -15.38
C ASN A 488 -5.52 13.03 -15.68
N PHE A 489 -6.30 12.39 -16.56
CA PHE A 489 -6.19 10.95 -16.86
C PHE A 489 -5.22 10.64 -18.01
N GLY A 490 -4.65 11.68 -18.64
CA GLY A 490 -3.93 11.50 -19.89
C GLY A 490 -4.88 11.35 -21.08
N ARG A 491 -4.32 11.38 -22.27
CA ARG A 491 -5.10 11.30 -23.51
C ARG A 491 -5.77 9.94 -23.66
N ASN A 492 -6.95 9.90 -24.30
CA ASN A 492 -7.61 8.64 -24.62
C ASN A 492 -6.71 7.76 -25.49
N PRO A 493 -6.30 6.53 -25.06
CA PRO A 493 -5.38 5.70 -25.80
C PRO A 493 -5.94 5.23 -27.15
N ASP A 494 -7.28 5.08 -27.28
CA ASP A 494 -7.93 4.70 -28.54
C ASP A 494 -7.74 5.74 -29.66
N THR A 495 -7.54 7.01 -29.29
CA THR A 495 -7.31 8.11 -30.25
C THR A 495 -5.91 8.69 -30.22
N MET A 496 -5.05 8.20 -29.31
CA MET A 496 -3.70 8.69 -29.14
C MET A 496 -2.76 8.08 -30.18
N PRO A 497 -2.04 8.91 -30.98
CA PRO A 497 -1.07 8.39 -31.93
C PRO A 497 0.04 7.57 -31.24
N GLY A 498 0.45 6.47 -31.87
CA GLY A 498 1.53 5.61 -31.38
C GLY A 498 1.03 4.37 -30.62
N PHE A 499 -0.27 4.25 -30.35
CA PHE A 499 -0.85 3.00 -29.92
C PHE A 499 -1.16 2.09 -31.11
N HIS A 500 -0.87 0.81 -30.94
CA HIS A 500 -1.38 -0.25 -31.81
C HIS A 500 -2.75 -0.70 -31.31
N HIS A 501 -3.71 -0.81 -32.23
CA HIS A 501 -5.07 -1.22 -31.89
C HIS A 501 -5.21 -2.74 -31.97
N LEU A 502 -5.59 -3.36 -30.86
CA LEU A 502 -6.17 -4.68 -30.83
C LEU A 502 -7.65 -4.60 -31.25
N SER A 503 -8.26 -5.70 -31.60
CA SER A 503 -9.62 -5.69 -32.17
C SER A 503 -10.70 -5.12 -31.24
N GLY A 504 -10.47 -5.19 -29.94
CA GLY A 504 -11.49 -4.83 -28.94
C GLY A 504 -12.73 -5.72 -28.98
N ASP A 505 -12.68 -6.84 -29.68
CA ASP A 505 -13.80 -7.79 -29.80
C ASP A 505 -13.94 -8.61 -28.51
N VAL A 506 -14.84 -8.16 -27.67
CA VAL A 506 -15.23 -8.78 -26.41
C VAL A 506 -16.37 -9.80 -26.55
N GLY A 507 -16.69 -10.20 -27.78
CA GLY A 507 -17.74 -11.17 -28.06
C GLY A 507 -19.10 -10.53 -28.36
N PRO A 508 -20.14 -11.34 -28.52
CA PRO A 508 -21.47 -10.87 -28.88
C PRO A 508 -22.11 -10.09 -27.72
N ALA A 509 -22.89 -9.07 -28.08
CA ALA A 509 -23.68 -8.33 -27.09
C ALA A 509 -24.56 -9.28 -26.27
N PRO A 510 -24.60 -9.13 -24.95
CA PRO A 510 -25.47 -9.93 -24.08
C PRO A 510 -26.94 -9.67 -24.42
N LYS A 511 -27.81 -10.66 -24.18
CA LYS A 511 -29.25 -10.53 -24.40
C LYS A 511 -29.92 -9.45 -23.56
N ALA A 512 -29.33 -9.13 -22.40
CA ALA A 512 -29.72 -8.00 -21.55
C ALA A 512 -28.51 -7.07 -21.45
N TYR A 513 -28.74 -5.76 -21.44
CA TYR A 513 -27.67 -4.77 -21.28
C TYR A 513 -27.03 -4.90 -19.87
N ASP A 514 -25.77 -5.30 -19.86
CA ASP A 514 -24.94 -5.42 -18.66
C ASP A 514 -23.63 -4.65 -18.88
N PRO A 515 -23.60 -3.34 -18.53
CA PRO A 515 -22.44 -2.50 -18.76
C PRO A 515 -21.22 -2.92 -17.94
N VAL A 516 -21.41 -3.52 -16.76
CA VAL A 516 -20.31 -4.00 -15.92
C VAL A 516 -19.71 -5.28 -16.51
N GLY A 517 -20.54 -6.25 -16.89
CA GLY A 517 -20.09 -7.46 -17.53
C GLY A 517 -19.38 -7.19 -18.86
N LEU A 518 -19.91 -6.27 -19.67
CA LEU A 518 -19.26 -5.85 -20.91
C LEU A 518 -17.92 -5.17 -20.70
N HIS A 519 -17.82 -4.29 -19.72
CA HIS A 519 -16.57 -3.63 -19.33
C HIS A 519 -15.50 -4.64 -18.84
N MET A 520 -15.93 -5.77 -18.27
CA MET A 520 -15.03 -6.84 -17.82
C MET A 520 -14.69 -7.88 -18.90
N ALA A 521 -15.36 -7.85 -20.05
CA ALA A 521 -15.28 -8.91 -21.05
C ALA A 521 -13.95 -9.01 -21.81
N TYR A 522 -13.03 -8.07 -21.63
CA TYR A 522 -11.63 -8.19 -22.08
C TYR A 522 -10.90 -9.38 -21.46
N PHE A 523 -11.39 -9.89 -20.34
CA PHE A 523 -10.86 -11.08 -19.65
C PHE A 523 -11.62 -12.36 -20.02
N ASP A 524 -12.74 -12.25 -20.74
CA ASP A 524 -13.61 -13.39 -20.96
C ASP A 524 -12.95 -14.41 -21.89
N LYS A 525 -12.93 -15.65 -21.42
CA LYS A 525 -12.32 -16.76 -22.12
C LYS A 525 -12.93 -16.98 -23.51
N GLY A 526 -12.08 -17.01 -24.51
CA GLY A 526 -12.46 -17.28 -25.89
C GLY A 526 -12.87 -16.04 -26.69
N THR A 527 -12.84 -14.84 -26.10
CA THR A 527 -12.98 -13.59 -26.86
C THR A 527 -11.73 -13.31 -27.70
N GLN A 528 -11.86 -12.54 -28.76
CA GLN A 528 -10.72 -12.14 -29.57
C GLN A 528 -9.83 -11.16 -28.77
N ALA A 529 -10.44 -10.24 -28.02
CA ALA A 529 -9.72 -9.31 -27.15
C ALA A 529 -8.80 -10.03 -26.18
N GLN A 530 -9.30 -11.06 -25.47
CA GLN A 530 -8.48 -11.84 -24.54
C GLN A 530 -7.31 -12.55 -25.26
N ARG A 531 -7.55 -13.13 -26.44
CA ARG A 531 -6.50 -13.81 -27.20
C ARG A 531 -5.41 -12.85 -27.66
N GLU A 532 -5.79 -11.66 -28.15
CA GLU A 532 -4.83 -10.67 -28.62
C GLU A 532 -3.98 -10.11 -27.47
N ILE A 533 -4.61 -9.80 -26.31
CA ILE A 533 -3.88 -9.37 -25.11
C ILE A 533 -2.91 -10.47 -24.66
N ALA A 534 -3.34 -11.73 -24.63
CA ALA A 534 -2.47 -12.86 -24.29
C ALA A 534 -1.31 -13.04 -25.29
N GLY A 535 -1.54 -12.73 -26.57
CA GLY A 535 -0.50 -12.72 -27.60
C GLY A 535 0.57 -11.65 -27.34
N VAL A 536 0.16 -10.45 -26.92
CA VAL A 536 1.14 -9.41 -26.51
C VAL A 536 1.96 -9.89 -25.31
N ILE A 537 1.31 -10.47 -24.30
CA ILE A 537 2.01 -11.03 -23.12
C ILE A 537 3.01 -12.11 -23.51
N ALA A 538 2.70 -12.92 -24.52
CA ALA A 538 3.58 -13.96 -25.07
C ALA A 538 4.67 -13.42 -26.03
N GLY A 539 4.82 -12.13 -26.21
CA GLY A 539 5.77 -11.51 -27.13
C GLY A 539 5.47 -11.77 -28.62
N VAL A 540 4.25 -12.22 -28.96
CA VAL A 540 3.82 -12.46 -30.34
C VAL A 540 2.82 -11.40 -30.84
N GLY A 541 2.84 -10.22 -30.25
CA GLY A 541 2.10 -9.06 -30.73
C GLY A 541 2.35 -8.86 -32.23
N ARG A 542 1.32 -8.56 -33.00
CA ARG A 542 1.39 -8.48 -34.48
C ARG A 542 2.52 -7.58 -34.92
N SER A 543 3.55 -8.18 -35.55
CA SER A 543 4.54 -7.48 -36.35
C SER A 543 3.86 -6.78 -37.55
#